data_9db73c40a38bbe594f1c32eefccaa1d4
#
_entry.id   9db73c40a38bbe594f1c32eefccaa1d4
#
_cell.length_a   1.000
_cell.length_b   1.000
_cell.length_c   1.000
_cell.angle_alpha   90.00
_cell.angle_beta   90.00
_cell.angle_gamma   90.00
#
_symmetry.space_group_name_H-M   'P 1'
#
loop_
_entity.id
_entity.type
_entity.pdbx_description
1 polymer ?
#
loop_
_entity_poly.entity_id
_entity_poly.type
_entity_poly.pdbx_seq_one_letter_code
_entity_poly.pdbx_strand_id
1 'polypeptide(L)'
;YNHSGASELKFLKPDFINFSLLGLVFIFHKNIHKVLEAVGNAISGASGILLQFPLYFGIMGIMNNSGLIGDISAFFGAHSNETTYPLLTFFSAGIVNVFVPSGGGQWMVQGPIVLETAVNMGISIPKSIMALAYGDQLTNMMQPFWALPLLGITGLKAREILPYTLFLMLVGAVIFIVGLLLF
;
A
#
# COMPACT_ATOMS: atom_id res chain seq x y z
N TYR A 1 26.56 26.19 -10.14
CA TYR A 1 25.69 25.95 -8.97
C TYR A 1 24.28 25.79 -9.46
N ASN A 2 23.80 24.54 -9.45
CA ASN A 2 22.45 24.19 -9.92
C ASN A 2 21.40 24.67 -8.93
N HIS A 3 20.62 25.64 -9.31
CA HIS A 3 19.34 25.97 -8.66
C HIS A 3 18.22 25.09 -9.20
N SER A 4 18.32 23.79 -8.99
CA SER A 4 17.28 22.83 -9.40
C SER A 4 16.22 22.58 -8.32
N GLY A 5 16.24 23.31 -7.22
CA GLY A 5 15.35 23.05 -6.08
C GLY A 5 13.86 23.38 -6.30
N ALA A 6 13.54 24.33 -7.17
CA ALA A 6 12.16 24.71 -7.42
C ALA A 6 11.45 23.82 -8.45
N SER A 7 12.22 23.18 -9.33
CA SER A 7 11.68 22.27 -10.35
C SER A 7 11.41 20.85 -9.84
N GLU A 8 11.86 20.49 -8.64
CA GLU A 8 11.80 19.13 -8.13
C GLU A 8 10.64 18.87 -7.18
N LEU A 9 9.73 19.82 -6.96
CA LEU A 9 8.56 19.68 -6.08
C LEU A 9 8.89 19.06 -4.70
N LYS A 10 10.13 19.18 -4.23
CA LYS A 10 10.62 18.61 -2.95
C LYS A 10 9.90 19.15 -1.71
N PHE A 11 9.21 20.29 -1.87
CA PHE A 11 8.41 20.89 -0.81
C PHE A 11 7.04 20.18 -0.64
N LEU A 12 6.58 19.40 -1.62
CA LEU A 12 5.32 18.66 -1.56
C LEU A 12 5.45 17.42 -0.66
N LYS A 13 5.69 17.68 0.62
CA LYS A 13 5.66 16.66 1.66
C LYS A 13 4.24 16.56 2.24
N PRO A 14 3.86 15.41 2.83
CA PRO A 14 2.55 15.24 3.47
C PRO A 14 2.21 16.37 4.45
N ASP A 15 3.16 16.82 5.26
CA ASP A 15 2.94 17.91 6.22
C ASP A 15 2.62 19.23 5.53
N PHE A 16 3.31 19.56 4.43
CA PHE A 16 3.01 20.76 3.65
C PHE A 16 1.62 20.70 3.02
N ILE A 17 1.25 19.52 2.49
CA ILE A 17 -0.08 19.30 1.89
C ILE A 17 -1.15 19.45 2.98
N ASN A 18 -0.99 18.81 4.12
CA ASN A 18 -1.93 18.88 5.24
C ASN A 18 -2.10 20.30 5.75
N PHE A 19 -0.99 21.03 5.93
CA PHE A 19 -1.01 22.43 6.33
C PHE A 19 -1.72 23.32 5.29
N SER A 20 -1.45 23.09 4.01
CA SER A 20 -2.09 23.84 2.92
C SER A 20 -3.59 23.54 2.86
N LEU A 21 -4.01 22.28 3.01
CA LEU A 21 -5.42 21.90 3.05
C LEU A 21 -6.12 22.53 4.26
N LEU A 22 -5.48 22.55 5.43
CA LEU A 22 -6.01 23.24 6.61
C LEU A 22 -6.19 24.73 6.37
N GLY A 23 -5.20 25.38 5.73
CA GLY A 23 -5.31 26.78 5.32
C GLY A 23 -6.49 27.04 4.38
N LEU A 24 -6.69 26.15 3.40
CA LEU A 24 -7.82 26.24 2.47
C LEU A 24 -9.18 26.09 3.18
N VAL A 25 -9.27 25.25 4.22
CA VAL A 25 -10.48 25.13 5.04
C VAL A 25 -10.87 26.48 5.64
N PHE A 26 -9.91 27.22 6.20
CA PHE A 26 -10.19 28.56 6.75
C PHE A 26 -10.51 29.61 5.67
N ILE A 27 -9.90 29.50 4.49
CA ILE A 27 -10.16 30.43 3.38
C ILE A 27 -11.58 30.23 2.81
N PHE A 28 -12.00 28.98 2.60
CA PHE A 28 -13.28 28.68 1.98
C PHE A 28 -14.49 28.76 2.91
N HIS A 29 -14.26 28.74 4.24
CA HIS A 29 -15.33 28.87 5.21
C HIS A 29 -15.39 30.29 5.79
N LYS A 30 -16.59 30.90 5.73
CA LYS A 30 -16.78 32.31 6.07
C LYS A 30 -16.52 32.66 7.55
N ASN A 31 -16.63 31.68 8.45
CA ASN A 31 -16.46 31.88 9.89
C ASN A 31 -16.13 30.55 10.59
N ILE A 32 -15.68 30.65 11.84
CA ILE A 32 -15.26 29.50 12.64
C ILE A 32 -16.40 28.47 12.87
N HIS A 33 -17.66 28.92 12.96
CA HIS A 33 -18.79 27.99 13.14
C HIS A 33 -18.94 27.09 11.92
N LYS A 34 -18.77 27.63 10.71
CA LYS A 34 -18.79 26.83 9.47
C LYS A 34 -17.59 25.89 9.35
N VAL A 35 -16.43 26.29 9.83
CA VAL A 35 -15.27 25.39 9.96
C VAL A 35 -15.59 24.23 10.89
N LEU A 36 -16.14 24.49 12.08
CA LEU A 36 -16.48 23.44 13.05
C LEU A 36 -17.56 22.49 12.53
N GLU A 37 -18.58 23.02 11.85
CA GLU A 37 -19.62 22.22 11.19
C GLU A 37 -19.00 21.30 10.12
N ALA A 38 -18.11 21.83 9.26
CA ALA A 38 -17.44 21.06 8.23
C ALA A 38 -16.51 19.97 8.82
N VAL A 39 -15.77 20.30 9.89
CA VAL A 39 -14.93 19.34 10.61
C VAL A 39 -15.78 18.23 11.24
N GLY A 40 -16.90 18.58 11.88
CA GLY A 40 -17.83 17.58 12.44
C GLY A 40 -18.35 16.59 11.40
N ASN A 41 -18.75 17.10 10.22
CA ASN A 41 -19.20 16.27 9.10
C ASN A 41 -18.05 15.38 8.56
N ALA A 42 -16.85 15.94 8.42
CA ALA A 42 -15.67 15.21 7.97
C ALA A 42 -15.29 14.07 8.92
N ILE A 43 -15.29 14.31 10.24
CA ILE A 43 -15.01 13.29 11.26
C ILE A 43 -16.04 12.17 11.21
N SER A 44 -17.33 12.50 11.03
CA SER A 44 -18.38 11.49 10.89
C SER A 44 -18.08 10.56 9.69
N GLY A 45 -17.70 11.12 8.54
CA GLY A 45 -17.29 10.33 7.36
C GLY A 45 -15.99 9.53 7.56
N ALA A 46 -15.08 10.02 8.42
CA ALA A 46 -13.80 9.39 8.71
C ALA A 46 -13.85 8.40 9.89
N SER A 47 -14.98 8.21 10.55
CA SER A 47 -15.10 7.39 11.78
C SER A 47 -14.60 5.95 11.58
N GLY A 48 -14.87 5.33 10.44
CA GLY A 48 -14.37 4.00 10.08
C GLY A 48 -12.85 3.93 10.08
N ILE A 49 -12.19 4.95 9.54
CA ILE A 49 -10.73 5.04 9.47
C ILE A 49 -10.13 5.14 10.87
N LEU A 50 -10.68 6.03 11.71
CA LEU A 50 -10.21 6.26 13.06
C LEU A 50 -10.26 5.00 13.94
N LEU A 51 -11.23 4.13 13.70
CA LEU A 51 -11.34 2.85 14.40
C LEU A 51 -10.47 1.75 13.79
N GLN A 52 -10.45 1.65 12.47
CA GLN A 52 -9.84 0.51 11.77
C GLN A 52 -8.32 0.63 11.68
N PHE A 53 -7.77 1.83 11.47
CA PHE A 53 -6.34 2.04 11.35
C PHE A 53 -5.55 1.56 12.56
N PRO A 54 -5.90 1.90 13.82
CA PRO A 54 -5.21 1.37 14.98
C PRO A 54 -5.23 -0.17 15.06
N LEU A 55 -6.33 -0.81 14.65
CA LEU A 55 -6.42 -2.28 14.62
C LEU A 55 -5.47 -2.87 13.57
N TYR A 56 -5.42 -2.30 12.37
CA TYR A 56 -4.48 -2.72 11.33
C TYR A 56 -3.02 -2.50 11.74
N PHE A 57 -2.70 -1.37 12.35
CA PHE A 57 -1.35 -1.14 12.88
C PHE A 57 -0.99 -2.13 13.99
N GLY A 58 -1.96 -2.56 14.79
CA GLY A 58 -1.78 -3.63 15.77
C GLY A 58 -1.43 -4.96 15.11
N ILE A 59 -2.18 -5.37 14.07
CA ILE A 59 -1.90 -6.58 13.28
C ILE A 59 -0.52 -6.48 12.64
N MET A 60 -0.21 -5.36 11.99
CA MET A 60 1.08 -5.12 11.38
C MET A 60 2.22 -5.21 12.39
N GLY A 61 2.03 -4.65 13.59
CA GLY A 61 3.00 -4.74 14.69
C GLY A 61 3.26 -6.19 15.11
N ILE A 62 2.22 -7.01 15.24
CA ILE A 62 2.35 -8.45 15.54
C ILE A 62 3.10 -9.16 14.42
N MET A 63 2.72 -8.97 13.17
CA MET A 63 3.37 -9.60 12.02
C MET A 63 4.86 -9.27 11.92
N ASN A 64 5.22 -8.00 12.13
CA ASN A 64 6.61 -7.54 12.08
C ASN A 64 7.45 -8.12 13.24
N ASN A 65 6.91 -8.11 14.47
CA ASN A 65 7.66 -8.50 15.65
C ASN A 65 7.70 -10.01 15.91
N SER A 66 6.76 -10.77 15.35
CA SER A 66 6.74 -12.24 15.47
C SER A 66 7.73 -12.95 14.55
N GLY A 67 8.29 -12.26 13.54
CA GLY A 67 9.11 -12.87 12.50
C GLY A 67 8.31 -13.58 11.39
N LEU A 68 6.98 -13.62 11.49
CA LEU A 68 6.12 -14.37 10.57
C LEU A 68 6.27 -13.93 9.10
N ILE A 69 6.53 -12.64 8.85
CA ILE A 69 6.79 -12.15 7.48
C ILE A 69 8.08 -12.78 6.93
N GLY A 70 9.10 -12.89 7.79
CA GLY A 70 10.35 -13.55 7.45
C GLY A 70 10.14 -15.03 7.12
N ASP A 71 9.39 -15.74 7.97
CA ASP A 71 9.10 -17.16 7.78
C ASP A 71 8.32 -17.42 6.48
N ILE A 72 7.30 -16.61 6.17
CA ILE A 72 6.56 -16.68 4.91
C ILE A 72 7.51 -16.47 3.72
N SER A 73 8.34 -15.44 3.77
CA SER A 73 9.26 -15.12 2.67
C SER A 73 10.32 -16.20 2.48
N ALA A 74 10.89 -16.73 3.57
CA ALA A 74 11.87 -17.81 3.54
C ALA A 74 11.25 -19.12 3.00
N PHE A 75 10.03 -19.45 3.40
CA PHE A 75 9.31 -20.62 2.88
C PHE A 75 9.19 -20.56 1.35
N PHE A 76 8.72 -19.43 0.80
CA PHE A 76 8.59 -19.27 -0.65
C PHE A 76 9.96 -19.26 -1.35
N GLY A 77 10.98 -18.64 -0.74
CA GLY A 77 12.34 -18.66 -1.27
C GLY A 77 12.92 -20.07 -1.34
N ALA A 78 12.79 -20.86 -0.28
CA ALA A 78 13.30 -22.23 -0.22
C ALA A 78 12.64 -23.20 -1.23
N HIS A 79 11.41 -22.92 -1.65
CA HIS A 79 10.65 -23.74 -2.61
C HIS A 79 10.70 -23.16 -4.05
N SER A 80 11.61 -22.25 -4.32
CA SER A 80 11.78 -21.59 -5.63
C SER A 80 13.05 -22.01 -6.34
N ASN A 81 13.08 -21.77 -7.64
CA ASN A 81 14.26 -21.81 -8.50
C ASN A 81 14.38 -20.48 -9.26
N GLU A 82 15.43 -20.31 -10.07
CA GLU A 82 15.67 -19.07 -10.81
C GLU A 82 14.45 -18.57 -11.62
N THR A 83 13.68 -19.48 -12.20
CA THR A 83 12.50 -19.13 -13.00
C THR A 83 11.25 -18.86 -12.17
N THR A 84 11.04 -19.63 -11.10
CA THR A 84 9.83 -19.54 -10.30
C THR A 84 9.92 -18.51 -9.17
N TYR A 85 11.13 -18.09 -8.80
CA TYR A 85 11.34 -17.16 -7.69
C TYR A 85 10.56 -15.85 -7.83
N PRO A 86 10.54 -15.15 -8.97
CA PRO A 86 9.75 -13.93 -9.10
C PRO A 86 8.24 -14.17 -8.90
N LEU A 87 7.72 -15.30 -9.38
CA LEU A 87 6.32 -15.64 -9.20
C LEU A 87 6.00 -15.96 -7.74
N LEU A 88 6.85 -16.74 -7.08
CA LEU A 88 6.67 -17.09 -5.67
C LEU A 88 6.85 -15.87 -4.76
N THR A 89 7.75 -14.96 -5.10
CA THR A 89 7.88 -13.66 -4.44
C THR A 89 6.60 -12.83 -4.59
N PHE A 90 6.03 -12.79 -5.79
CA PHE A 90 4.76 -12.11 -6.06
C PHE A 90 3.62 -12.67 -5.18
N PHE A 91 3.46 -13.99 -5.11
CA PHE A 91 2.43 -14.60 -4.26
C PHE A 91 2.71 -14.39 -2.77
N SER A 92 3.96 -14.54 -2.34
CA SER A 92 4.39 -14.27 -0.96
C SER A 92 4.06 -12.84 -0.55
N ALA A 93 4.40 -11.87 -1.41
CA ALA A 93 4.11 -10.46 -1.17
C ALA A 93 2.60 -10.20 -1.08
N GLY A 94 1.81 -10.82 -1.96
CA GLY A 94 0.36 -10.74 -1.90
C GLY A 94 -0.22 -11.25 -0.59
N ILE A 95 0.28 -12.38 -0.08
CA ILE A 95 -0.16 -12.94 1.21
C ILE A 95 0.23 -12.00 2.35
N VAL A 96 1.46 -11.51 2.38
CA VAL A 96 1.94 -10.59 3.43
C VAL A 96 1.13 -9.29 3.41
N ASN A 97 0.83 -8.75 2.24
CA ASN A 97 0.07 -7.50 2.11
C ASN A 97 -1.35 -7.59 2.67
N VAL A 98 -1.97 -8.79 2.69
CA VAL A 98 -3.29 -8.96 3.33
C VAL A 98 -3.25 -8.57 4.81
N PHE A 99 -2.14 -8.82 5.48
CA PHE A 99 -1.95 -8.53 6.91
C PHE A 99 -1.24 -7.19 7.16
N VAL A 100 -0.42 -6.75 6.19
CA VAL A 100 0.38 -5.53 6.28
C VAL A 100 0.10 -4.64 5.06
N PRO A 101 -1.09 -4.02 4.98
CA PRO A 101 -1.49 -3.21 3.83
C PRO A 101 -0.74 -1.85 3.80
N SER A 102 0.56 -1.93 3.69
CA SER A 102 1.47 -0.78 3.71
C SER A 102 2.71 -1.10 2.89
N GLY A 103 2.79 -0.61 1.65
CA GLY A 103 3.91 -0.88 0.76
C GLY A 103 5.28 -0.57 1.38
N GLY A 104 5.41 0.58 2.06
CA GLY A 104 6.65 0.92 2.78
C GLY A 104 6.91 0.03 3.99
N GLY A 105 5.89 -0.29 4.78
CA GLY A 105 6.01 -1.18 5.95
C GLY A 105 6.37 -2.60 5.54
N GLN A 106 5.73 -3.13 4.52
CA GLN A 106 6.04 -4.44 3.96
C GLN A 106 7.45 -4.48 3.37
N TRP A 107 7.84 -3.46 2.60
CA TRP A 107 9.17 -3.34 2.03
C TRP A 107 10.28 -3.36 3.08
N MET A 108 10.08 -2.65 4.20
CA MET A 108 11.09 -2.61 5.28
C MET A 108 11.40 -3.98 5.87
N VAL A 109 10.44 -4.90 5.89
CA VAL A 109 10.60 -6.22 6.49
C VAL A 109 10.88 -7.29 5.43
N GLN A 110 10.07 -7.35 4.38
CA GLN A 110 10.17 -8.38 3.35
C GLN A 110 11.24 -8.07 2.29
N GLY A 111 11.44 -6.79 1.97
CA GLY A 111 12.38 -6.36 0.94
C GLY A 111 13.80 -6.89 1.14
N PRO A 112 14.45 -6.72 2.31
CA PRO A 112 15.79 -7.25 2.57
C PRO A 112 15.88 -8.76 2.32
N ILE A 113 14.90 -9.54 2.76
CA ILE A 113 14.87 -11.01 2.60
C ILE A 113 14.78 -11.38 1.12
N VAL A 114 13.89 -10.70 0.40
CA VAL A 114 13.70 -10.92 -1.05
C VAL A 114 14.97 -10.57 -1.82
N LEU A 115 15.63 -9.47 -1.49
CA LEU A 115 16.86 -9.06 -2.15
C LEU A 115 18.02 -10.00 -1.85
N GLU A 116 18.22 -10.39 -0.60
CA GLU A 116 19.25 -11.32 -0.20
C GLU A 116 19.10 -12.67 -0.91
N THR A 117 17.88 -13.20 -0.94
CA THR A 117 17.59 -14.44 -1.65
C THR A 117 17.84 -14.31 -3.15
N ALA A 118 17.42 -13.21 -3.77
CA ALA A 118 17.65 -12.95 -5.20
C ALA A 118 19.15 -12.92 -5.53
N VAL A 119 19.96 -12.25 -4.71
CA VAL A 119 21.42 -12.19 -4.88
C VAL A 119 22.02 -13.58 -4.77
N ASN A 120 21.65 -14.35 -3.74
CA ASN A 120 22.17 -15.70 -3.53
C ASN A 120 21.80 -16.67 -4.66
N MET A 121 20.66 -16.46 -5.31
CA MET A 121 20.18 -17.26 -6.45
C MET A 121 20.65 -16.72 -7.82
N GLY A 122 21.36 -15.60 -7.88
CA GLY A 122 21.76 -14.96 -9.15
C GLY A 122 20.62 -14.34 -9.95
N ILE A 123 19.49 -14.01 -9.29
CA ILE A 123 18.29 -13.49 -9.95
C ILE A 123 18.36 -11.97 -10.04
N SER A 124 17.79 -11.42 -11.10
CA SER A 124 17.70 -9.98 -11.32
C SER A 124 17.04 -9.26 -10.15
N ILE A 125 17.78 -8.35 -9.51
CA ILE A 125 17.28 -7.51 -8.41
C ILE A 125 16.07 -6.67 -8.85
N PRO A 126 16.09 -5.95 -9.98
CA PRO A 126 14.92 -5.22 -10.46
C PRO A 126 13.68 -6.10 -10.62
N LYS A 127 13.84 -7.31 -11.18
CA LYS A 127 12.74 -8.26 -11.35
C LYS A 127 12.15 -8.70 -9.99
N SER A 128 13.00 -8.95 -9.00
CA SER A 128 12.58 -9.34 -7.65
C SER A 128 11.84 -8.21 -6.93
N ILE A 129 12.30 -6.96 -7.09
CA ILE A 129 11.62 -5.77 -6.58
C ILE A 129 10.23 -5.62 -7.22
N MET A 130 10.15 -5.77 -8.55
CA MET A 130 8.88 -5.68 -9.26
C MET A 130 7.93 -6.80 -8.85
N ALA A 131 8.42 -8.01 -8.63
CA ALA A 131 7.61 -9.13 -8.14
C ALA A 131 6.97 -8.82 -6.77
N LEU A 132 7.75 -8.29 -5.84
CA LEU A 132 7.25 -7.87 -4.53
C LEU A 132 6.22 -6.75 -4.68
N ALA A 133 6.53 -5.71 -5.46
CA ALA A 133 5.64 -4.57 -5.67
C ALA A 133 4.32 -4.96 -6.35
N TYR A 134 4.35 -5.88 -7.31
CA TYR A 134 3.15 -6.39 -7.96
C TYR A 134 2.28 -7.22 -7.01
N GLY A 135 2.88 -8.03 -6.14
CA GLY A 135 2.15 -8.82 -5.15
C GLY A 135 1.47 -7.93 -4.11
N ASP A 136 2.19 -6.94 -3.60
CA ASP A 136 1.66 -5.90 -2.71
C ASP A 136 0.47 -5.18 -3.37
N GLN A 137 0.68 -4.65 -4.57
CA GLN A 137 -0.35 -3.90 -5.30
C GLN A 137 -1.60 -4.74 -5.61
N LEU A 138 -1.42 -6.02 -5.95
CA LEU A 138 -2.52 -6.88 -6.38
C LEU A 138 -3.56 -7.05 -5.28
N THR A 139 -3.13 -7.41 -4.09
CA THR A 139 -4.05 -7.71 -2.99
C THR A 139 -4.66 -6.47 -2.34
N ASN A 140 -4.10 -5.29 -2.58
CA ASN A 140 -4.74 -4.01 -2.25
C ASN A 140 -6.12 -3.87 -2.93
N MET A 141 -6.29 -4.46 -4.13
CA MET A 141 -7.56 -4.39 -4.87
C MET A 141 -8.70 -5.15 -4.19
N MET A 142 -8.40 -6.15 -3.35
CA MET A 142 -9.41 -6.87 -2.57
C MET A 142 -9.67 -6.24 -1.18
N GLN A 143 -8.90 -5.23 -0.81
CA GLN A 143 -8.99 -4.58 0.48
C GLN A 143 -9.57 -3.17 0.32
N PRO A 144 -10.80 -2.88 0.80
CA PRO A 144 -11.38 -1.55 0.68
C PRO A 144 -10.75 -0.53 1.63
N PHE A 145 -9.72 -0.91 2.37
CA PHE A 145 -9.05 -0.12 3.40
C PHE A 145 -8.51 1.21 2.86
N TRP A 146 -7.83 1.20 1.72
CA TRP A 146 -7.32 2.41 1.06
C TRP A 146 -8.45 3.33 0.56
N ALA A 147 -9.63 2.78 0.29
CA ALA A 147 -10.77 3.52 -0.22
C ALA A 147 -11.63 4.15 0.88
N LEU A 148 -11.42 3.83 2.16
CA LEU A 148 -12.27 4.30 3.25
C LEU A 148 -12.48 5.83 3.29
N PRO A 149 -11.45 6.67 3.08
CA PRO A 149 -11.64 8.12 3.02
C PRO A 149 -12.58 8.52 1.88
N LEU A 150 -12.39 7.94 0.71
CA LEU A 150 -13.22 8.23 -0.46
C LEU A 150 -14.66 7.73 -0.28
N LEU A 151 -14.83 6.55 0.31
CA LEU A 151 -16.15 6.01 0.63
C LEU A 151 -16.90 6.89 1.63
N GLY A 152 -16.19 7.43 2.64
CA GLY A 152 -16.77 8.38 3.60
C GLY A 152 -17.25 9.67 2.94
N ILE A 153 -16.52 10.18 1.94
CA ILE A 153 -16.88 11.41 1.21
C ILE A 153 -18.03 11.16 0.24
N THR A 154 -18.01 10.04 -0.49
CA THR A 154 -18.98 9.72 -1.55
C THR A 154 -20.26 9.08 -1.03
N GLY A 155 -20.26 8.59 0.21
CA GLY A 155 -21.37 7.83 0.79
C GLY A 155 -21.53 6.42 0.21
N LEU A 156 -20.61 5.97 -0.65
CA LEU A 156 -20.59 4.62 -1.20
C LEU A 156 -20.19 3.60 -0.13
N LYS A 157 -20.69 2.39 -0.26
CA LYS A 157 -20.32 1.27 0.63
C LYS A 157 -19.23 0.41 -0.02
N ALA A 158 -18.33 -0.12 0.80
CA ALA A 158 -17.26 -1.01 0.31
C ALA A 158 -17.79 -2.15 -0.57
N ARG A 159 -18.95 -2.73 -0.23
CA ARG A 159 -19.60 -3.80 -1.02
C ARG A 159 -19.98 -3.38 -2.44
N GLU A 160 -20.11 -2.08 -2.70
CA GLU A 160 -20.51 -1.57 -4.01
C GLU A 160 -19.30 -1.46 -4.95
N ILE A 161 -18.10 -1.24 -4.41
CA ILE A 161 -16.87 -1.14 -5.20
C ILE A 161 -16.12 -2.46 -5.32
N LEU A 162 -16.23 -3.35 -4.33
CA LEU A 162 -15.48 -4.62 -4.28
C LEU A 162 -15.62 -5.49 -5.53
N PRO A 163 -16.79 -5.68 -6.14
CA PRO A 163 -16.89 -6.48 -7.36
C PRO A 163 -16.03 -5.96 -8.51
N TYR A 164 -15.94 -4.64 -8.65
CA TYR A 164 -15.12 -4.00 -9.69
C TYR A 164 -13.63 -4.12 -9.40
N THR A 165 -13.23 -3.89 -8.15
CA THR A 165 -11.82 -4.01 -7.77
C THR A 165 -11.33 -5.46 -7.81
N LEU A 166 -12.17 -6.45 -7.46
CA LEU A 166 -11.86 -7.86 -7.61
C LEU A 166 -11.74 -8.28 -9.09
N PHE A 167 -12.59 -7.75 -9.97
CA PHE A 167 -12.44 -7.98 -11.41
C PHE A 167 -11.11 -7.41 -11.92
N LEU A 168 -10.77 -6.17 -11.54
CA LEU A 168 -9.49 -5.55 -11.87
C LEU A 168 -8.31 -6.34 -11.29
N MET A 169 -8.46 -6.90 -10.09
CA MET A 169 -7.44 -7.77 -9.48
C MET A 169 -7.17 -9.01 -10.35
N LEU A 170 -8.20 -9.67 -10.85
CA LEU A 170 -8.03 -10.83 -11.72
C LEU A 170 -7.33 -10.48 -13.03
N VAL A 171 -7.73 -9.38 -13.66
CA VAL A 171 -7.06 -8.87 -14.87
C VAL A 171 -5.61 -8.47 -14.56
N GLY A 172 -5.39 -7.76 -13.47
CA GLY A 172 -4.07 -7.34 -13.00
C GLY A 172 -3.17 -8.54 -12.70
N ALA A 173 -3.70 -9.60 -12.09
CA ALA A 173 -2.95 -10.83 -11.82
C ALA A 173 -2.40 -11.44 -13.10
N VAL A 174 -3.21 -11.54 -14.15
CA VAL A 174 -2.78 -12.06 -15.45
C VAL A 174 -1.67 -11.18 -16.04
N ILE A 175 -1.86 -9.86 -16.04
CA ILE A 175 -0.88 -8.91 -16.57
C ILE A 175 0.44 -9.00 -15.80
N PHE A 176 0.42 -9.03 -14.47
CA PHE A 176 1.61 -9.09 -13.63
C PHE A 176 2.35 -10.42 -13.78
N ILE A 177 1.62 -11.55 -13.80
CA ILE A 177 2.23 -12.87 -14.02
C ILE A 177 2.89 -12.94 -15.39
N VAL A 178 2.18 -12.52 -16.45
CA VAL A 178 2.74 -12.49 -17.81
C VAL A 178 3.95 -11.56 -17.88
N GLY A 179 3.89 -10.38 -17.26
CA GLY A 179 5.02 -9.47 -17.18
C GLY A 179 6.24 -10.09 -16.49
N LEU A 180 6.05 -10.77 -15.35
CA LEU A 180 7.14 -11.46 -14.64
C LEU A 180 7.72 -12.65 -15.40
N LEU A 181 6.95 -13.28 -16.28
CA LEU A 181 7.44 -14.40 -17.10
C LEU A 181 8.19 -13.92 -18.34
N LEU A 182 7.80 -12.79 -18.93
CA LEU A 182 8.36 -12.29 -20.18
C LEU A 182 9.62 -11.42 -19.97
N PHE A 183 9.71 -10.71 -18.88
CA PHE A 183 10.78 -9.78 -18.53
C PHE A 183 11.52 -10.23 -17.27
#